data_0a8bc0bb7a64ebcdb8107fe7df34dc70
#
_entry.id   0a8bc0bb7a64ebcdb8107fe7df34dc70
#
_cell.length_a   1.000
_cell.length_b   1.000
_cell.length_c   1.000
_cell.angle_alpha   90.00
_cell.angle_beta   90.00
_cell.angle_gamma   90.00
#
_symmetry.space_group_name_H-M   'P 1'
#
loop_
_entity.id
_entity.type
_entity.pdbx_description
1 polymer ?
#
loop_
_entity_poly.entity_id
_entity_poly.type
_entity_poly.pdbx_seq_one_letter_code
_entity_poly.pdbx_strand_id
1 'polypeptide(L)'
;MKFDKSILREADIRGVYGTQIKPAFATRLGLVFGSYLKTINVKTVVVGHDNRIGGVELSKNLVDALTSTGIDVIFIGLVTTPILNFASRELGVEYGIMVTASHNPACDNGFKLFGKNYQHCDYDELKIIYDALSNREYKIYTGKGTIKNLEINDLYSKRMRESISLGNRKMKVVVDPGNGTASIIVKKIYNRFPFDVVFINDVSDPTFPNHHPDPNVKANMKQLCDAVIEHSADLGLAYDGDADRCGFVDNNGEVIDADILMALMCKNILKTSENKTVLIDVKCSNTLRDEILACKGIIYLDTPSSAKQERDMEENNIVFGGGYSNHIFFRDKHPGYDDGIYVGLRVQELLSHTKLNLTDMLKKLNTYYHTDEIKVKTTDELKFKIVDAI
;
A
#
# COMPACT_ATOMS: atom_id res chain seq x y z
N MET A 1 20.34 -15.23 17.75
CA MET A 1 20.62 -15.27 16.30
C MET A 1 21.33 -13.97 15.94
N LYS A 2 22.42 -14.03 15.18
CA LYS A 2 22.96 -12.78 14.58
C LYS A 2 22.25 -12.59 13.24
N PHE A 3 21.68 -11.42 13.01
CA PHE A 3 21.12 -11.00 11.73
C PHE A 3 21.59 -9.58 11.42
N ASP A 4 21.54 -9.22 10.17
CA ASP A 4 21.89 -7.87 9.71
C ASP A 4 20.81 -6.87 10.14
N LYS A 5 21.17 -5.92 11.01
CA LYS A 5 20.21 -4.93 11.51
C LYS A 5 19.73 -3.95 10.42
N SER A 6 20.45 -3.88 9.31
CA SER A 6 20.05 -3.02 8.18
C SER A 6 18.71 -3.41 7.54
N ILE A 7 18.21 -4.63 7.83
CA ILE A 7 16.86 -5.07 7.38
C ILE A 7 15.73 -4.41 8.18
N LEU A 8 16.00 -3.87 9.36
CA LEU A 8 15.02 -3.21 10.21
C LEU A 8 14.86 -1.76 9.73
N ARG A 9 13.69 -1.46 9.16
CA ARG A 9 13.33 -0.13 8.66
C ARG A 9 12.44 0.60 9.66
N GLU A 10 12.08 1.83 9.35
CA GLU A 10 11.22 2.66 10.20
C GLU A 10 9.81 2.07 10.39
N ALA A 11 9.24 1.46 9.34
CA ALA A 11 7.87 0.93 9.35
C ALA A 11 7.77 -0.56 9.01
N ASP A 12 8.86 -1.21 8.59
CA ASP A 12 8.84 -2.61 8.16
C ASP A 12 10.22 -3.29 8.24
N ILE A 13 10.26 -4.55 7.86
CA ILE A 13 11.46 -5.38 7.80
C ILE A 13 11.64 -5.81 6.36
N ARG A 14 12.77 -5.46 5.71
CA ARG A 14 13.04 -5.85 4.31
C ARG A 14 14.50 -6.22 4.11
N GLY A 15 14.74 -7.20 3.25
CA GLY A 15 16.08 -7.62 2.86
C GLY A 15 16.08 -8.75 1.85
N VAL A 16 17.26 -9.13 1.38
CA VAL A 16 17.43 -10.18 0.38
C VAL A 16 17.03 -11.54 0.93
N TYR A 17 16.06 -12.18 0.29
CA TYR A 17 15.60 -13.53 0.64
C TYR A 17 16.73 -14.55 0.51
N GLY A 18 16.79 -15.50 1.44
CA GLY A 18 17.81 -16.56 1.48
C GLY A 18 19.15 -16.12 2.09
N THR A 19 19.43 -14.81 2.17
CA THR A 19 20.64 -14.29 2.82
C THR A 19 20.34 -13.50 4.08
N GLN A 20 19.57 -12.44 3.98
CA GLN A 20 19.17 -11.57 5.10
C GLN A 20 17.83 -12.04 5.70
N ILE A 21 16.82 -12.24 4.86
CA ILE A 21 15.50 -12.76 5.25
C ILE A 21 15.51 -14.28 4.99
N LYS A 22 15.49 -15.06 6.07
CA LYS A 22 15.55 -16.53 6.06
C LYS A 22 14.37 -17.10 6.85
N PRO A 23 13.98 -18.36 6.60
CA PRO A 23 12.97 -19.06 7.41
C PRO A 23 13.23 -18.98 8.92
N ALA A 24 14.52 -19.13 9.33
CA ALA A 24 14.91 -18.98 10.73
C ALA A 24 14.67 -17.55 11.29
N PHE A 25 14.74 -16.50 10.45
CA PHE A 25 14.38 -15.15 10.86
C PHE A 25 12.86 -15.03 11.06
N ALA A 26 12.05 -15.58 10.13
CA ALA A 26 10.59 -15.62 10.25
C ALA A 26 10.17 -16.37 11.53
N THR A 27 10.81 -17.50 11.84
CA THR A 27 10.60 -18.21 13.12
C THR A 27 10.92 -17.30 14.31
N ARG A 28 12.06 -16.62 14.31
CA ARG A 28 12.44 -15.74 15.42
C ARG A 28 11.47 -14.56 15.56
N LEU A 29 11.06 -13.96 14.44
CA LEU A 29 10.06 -12.90 14.42
C LEU A 29 8.73 -13.38 15.02
N GLY A 30 8.24 -14.54 14.61
CA GLY A 30 6.99 -15.11 15.12
C GLY A 30 7.05 -15.38 16.63
N LEU A 31 8.17 -15.92 17.14
CA LEU A 31 8.37 -16.14 18.57
C LEU A 31 8.39 -14.83 19.36
N VAL A 32 9.10 -13.81 18.87
CA VAL A 32 9.22 -12.51 19.52
C VAL A 32 7.89 -11.77 19.47
N PHE A 33 7.29 -11.63 18.28
CA PHE A 33 6.03 -10.92 18.10
C PHE A 33 4.89 -11.60 18.85
N GLY A 34 4.77 -12.92 18.76
CA GLY A 34 3.78 -13.67 19.55
C GLY A 34 3.96 -13.50 21.06
N SER A 35 5.21 -13.47 21.53
CA SER A 35 5.49 -13.19 22.95
C SER A 35 5.15 -11.77 23.34
N TYR A 36 5.42 -10.78 22.48
CA TYR A 36 4.99 -9.40 22.67
C TYR A 36 3.46 -9.30 22.78
N LEU A 37 2.73 -9.91 21.83
CA LEU A 37 1.27 -9.93 21.83
C LEU A 37 0.69 -10.52 23.13
N LYS A 38 1.32 -11.54 23.70
CA LYS A 38 0.93 -12.08 25.02
C LYS A 38 1.07 -11.07 26.14
N THR A 39 2.09 -10.21 26.11
CA THR A 39 2.30 -9.17 27.16
C THR A 39 1.21 -8.11 27.16
N ILE A 40 0.59 -7.86 26.00
CA ILE A 40 -0.50 -6.88 25.82
C ILE A 40 -1.88 -7.54 25.71
N ASN A 41 -1.99 -8.83 26.09
CA ASN A 41 -3.24 -9.62 26.11
C ASN A 41 -3.93 -9.78 24.73
N VAL A 42 -3.22 -9.65 23.63
CA VAL A 42 -3.71 -9.99 22.29
C VAL A 42 -3.66 -11.51 22.12
N LYS A 43 -4.74 -12.08 21.56
CA LYS A 43 -4.91 -13.55 21.44
C LYS A 43 -4.82 -14.04 19.99
N THR A 44 -5.14 -13.18 19.03
CA THR A 44 -5.30 -13.56 17.62
C THR A 44 -4.58 -12.56 16.71
N VAL A 45 -3.98 -13.06 15.63
CA VAL A 45 -3.31 -12.26 14.60
C VAL A 45 -3.74 -12.74 13.22
N VAL A 46 -3.87 -11.82 12.27
CA VAL A 46 -4.09 -12.13 10.84
C VAL A 46 -2.74 -12.24 10.14
N VAL A 47 -2.52 -13.26 9.32
CA VAL A 47 -1.28 -13.44 8.54
C VAL A 47 -1.61 -13.68 7.08
N GLY A 48 -0.96 -12.94 6.20
CA GLY A 48 -1.00 -13.11 4.75
C GLY A 48 0.38 -12.98 4.13
N HIS A 49 0.51 -13.33 2.85
CA HIS A 49 1.74 -13.12 2.09
C HIS A 49 1.44 -12.67 0.66
N ASP A 50 2.38 -11.94 0.06
CA ASP A 50 2.37 -11.59 -1.35
C ASP A 50 2.88 -12.75 -2.24
N ASN A 51 3.03 -12.49 -3.55
CA ASN A 51 3.46 -13.51 -4.50
C ASN A 51 4.98 -13.69 -4.59
N ARG A 52 5.79 -13.02 -3.75
CA ARG A 52 7.26 -13.06 -3.81
C ARG A 52 7.83 -14.44 -3.51
N ILE A 53 9.03 -14.72 -4.09
CA ILE A 53 9.81 -15.93 -3.77
C ILE A 53 9.99 -16.03 -2.25
N GLY A 54 9.74 -17.22 -1.70
CA GLY A 54 9.86 -17.49 -0.27
C GLY A 54 8.66 -17.09 0.58
N GLY A 55 7.63 -16.39 0.04
CA GLY A 55 6.45 -15.95 0.79
C GLY A 55 5.76 -17.09 1.53
N VAL A 56 5.52 -18.22 0.85
CA VAL A 56 4.90 -19.42 1.44
C VAL A 56 5.77 -20.01 2.57
N GLU A 57 7.08 -20.11 2.35
CA GLU A 57 7.98 -20.68 3.35
C GLU A 57 8.11 -19.77 4.58
N LEU A 58 8.27 -18.47 4.36
CA LEU A 58 8.37 -17.47 5.44
C LEU A 58 7.09 -17.41 6.27
N SER A 59 5.92 -17.36 5.59
CA SER A 59 4.62 -17.32 6.28
C SER A 59 4.37 -18.59 7.09
N LYS A 60 4.72 -19.77 6.56
CA LYS A 60 4.61 -21.01 7.32
C LYS A 60 5.45 -20.99 8.59
N ASN A 61 6.73 -20.64 8.50
CA ASN A 61 7.62 -20.59 9.67
C ASN A 61 7.16 -19.53 10.69
N LEU A 62 6.63 -18.40 10.22
CA LEU A 62 6.06 -17.34 11.05
C LEU A 62 4.81 -17.86 11.81
N VAL A 63 3.87 -18.49 11.12
CA VAL A 63 2.61 -19.02 11.68
C VAL A 63 2.89 -20.12 12.71
N ASP A 64 3.79 -21.07 12.39
CA ASP A 64 4.19 -22.14 13.31
C ASP A 64 4.81 -21.56 14.60
N ALA A 65 5.62 -20.49 14.46
CA ALA A 65 6.24 -19.83 15.60
C ALA A 65 5.23 -19.04 16.45
N LEU A 66 4.32 -18.27 15.83
CA LEU A 66 3.25 -17.55 16.52
C LEU A 66 2.37 -18.50 17.33
N THR A 67 1.92 -19.59 16.73
CA THR A 67 1.06 -20.57 17.41
C THR A 67 1.78 -21.28 18.57
N SER A 68 3.10 -21.50 18.46
CA SER A 68 3.90 -22.06 19.56
C SER A 68 4.01 -21.15 20.78
N THR A 69 3.70 -19.85 20.66
CA THR A 69 3.59 -18.92 21.79
C THR A 69 2.20 -18.87 22.43
N GLY A 70 1.22 -19.57 21.83
CA GLY A 70 -0.18 -19.59 22.28
C GLY A 70 -1.01 -18.46 21.66
N ILE A 71 -0.60 -17.90 20.52
CA ILE A 71 -1.37 -16.96 19.70
C ILE A 71 -2.14 -17.72 18.63
N ASP A 72 -3.42 -17.46 18.49
CA ASP A 72 -4.24 -17.97 17.39
C ASP A 72 -3.93 -17.20 16.11
N VAL A 73 -3.86 -17.91 14.98
CA VAL A 73 -3.58 -17.31 13.68
C VAL A 73 -4.74 -17.51 12.72
N ILE A 74 -5.24 -16.42 12.14
CA ILE A 74 -6.11 -16.46 10.97
C ILE A 74 -5.20 -16.28 9.75
N PHE A 75 -4.97 -17.38 9.02
CA PHE A 75 -4.13 -17.38 7.85
C PHE A 75 -4.98 -17.18 6.59
N ILE A 76 -4.75 -16.08 5.89
CA ILE A 76 -5.52 -15.69 4.70
C ILE A 76 -4.77 -15.97 3.38
N GLY A 77 -3.57 -16.56 3.45
CA GLY A 77 -2.81 -17.02 2.31
C GLY A 77 -2.25 -15.92 1.43
N LEU A 78 -2.30 -16.15 0.11
CA LEU A 78 -1.82 -15.23 -0.91
C LEU A 78 -2.83 -14.09 -1.11
N VAL A 79 -2.45 -12.88 -0.69
CA VAL A 79 -3.27 -11.67 -0.72
C VAL A 79 -2.42 -10.43 -0.96
N THR A 80 -3.04 -9.30 -1.30
CA THR A 80 -2.40 -7.99 -1.30
C THR A 80 -2.34 -7.41 0.12
N THR A 81 -1.46 -6.42 0.35
CA THR A 81 -1.39 -5.73 1.66
C THR A 81 -2.73 -5.08 2.04
N PRO A 82 -3.44 -4.38 1.13
CA PRO A 82 -4.78 -3.86 1.42
C PRO A 82 -5.79 -4.94 1.85
N ILE A 83 -5.73 -6.13 1.25
CA ILE A 83 -6.63 -7.24 1.63
C ILE A 83 -6.35 -7.74 3.04
N LEU A 84 -5.09 -7.74 3.50
CA LEU A 84 -4.79 -8.07 4.89
C LEU A 84 -5.38 -7.04 5.84
N ASN A 85 -5.24 -5.74 5.55
CA ASN A 85 -5.83 -4.66 6.36
C ASN A 85 -7.36 -4.76 6.37
N PHE A 86 -7.98 -5.01 5.21
CA PHE A 86 -9.40 -5.28 5.08
C PHE A 86 -9.85 -6.47 5.95
N ALA A 87 -9.14 -7.60 5.87
CA ALA A 87 -9.46 -8.80 6.64
C ALA A 87 -9.37 -8.54 8.15
N SER A 88 -8.33 -7.85 8.59
CA SER A 88 -8.14 -7.47 9.98
C SER A 88 -9.33 -6.67 10.52
N ARG A 89 -9.81 -5.69 9.77
CA ARG A 89 -10.97 -4.86 10.13
C ARG A 89 -12.29 -5.63 10.10
N GLU A 90 -12.56 -6.42 9.06
CA GLU A 90 -13.79 -7.23 8.95
C GLU A 90 -13.88 -8.29 10.06
N LEU A 91 -12.75 -8.80 10.53
CA LEU A 91 -12.68 -9.81 11.58
C LEU A 91 -12.56 -9.22 12.98
N GLY A 92 -12.36 -7.92 13.13
CA GLY A 92 -12.12 -7.27 14.42
C GLY A 92 -10.80 -7.71 15.08
N VAL A 93 -9.78 -8.03 14.28
CA VAL A 93 -8.46 -8.48 14.74
C VAL A 93 -7.43 -7.41 14.38
N GLU A 94 -7.05 -6.58 15.34
CA GLU A 94 -6.21 -5.39 15.09
C GLU A 94 -4.80 -5.74 14.60
N TYR A 95 -4.23 -6.84 15.10
CA TYR A 95 -2.85 -7.21 14.80
C TYR A 95 -2.76 -8.11 13.58
N GLY A 96 -1.82 -7.78 12.69
CA GLY A 96 -1.59 -8.51 11.46
C GLY A 96 -0.13 -8.54 11.05
N ILE A 97 0.24 -9.51 10.21
CA ILE A 97 1.55 -9.57 9.59
C ILE A 97 1.39 -9.87 8.10
N MET A 98 1.89 -8.97 7.27
CA MET A 98 2.02 -9.20 5.84
C MET A 98 3.46 -9.59 5.49
N VAL A 99 3.63 -10.76 4.88
CA VAL A 99 4.91 -11.19 4.35
C VAL A 99 5.08 -10.60 2.96
N THR A 100 5.86 -9.54 2.84
CA THR A 100 6.04 -8.76 1.61
C THR A 100 7.30 -7.90 1.68
N ALA A 101 7.80 -7.49 0.52
CA ALA A 101 8.76 -6.40 0.39
C ALA A 101 8.25 -5.28 -0.54
N SER A 102 6.91 -5.17 -0.74
CA SER A 102 6.23 -4.13 -1.53
C SER A 102 6.86 -3.98 -2.93
N HIS A 103 7.42 -2.82 -3.26
CA HIS A 103 8.07 -2.50 -4.54
C HIS A 103 9.58 -2.80 -4.59
N ASN A 104 10.16 -3.49 -3.58
CA ASN A 104 11.58 -3.87 -3.63
C ASN A 104 11.86 -4.86 -4.78
N PRO A 105 13.13 -5.03 -5.20
CA PRO A 105 13.51 -6.02 -6.21
C PRO A 105 12.97 -7.43 -5.93
N ALA A 106 12.83 -8.26 -6.98
CA ALA A 106 12.25 -9.60 -6.87
C ALA A 106 13.01 -10.54 -5.90
N CYS A 107 14.31 -10.28 -5.68
CA CYS A 107 15.12 -11.04 -4.73
C CYS A 107 14.85 -10.70 -3.26
N ASP A 108 14.14 -9.62 -2.98
CA ASP A 108 13.84 -9.19 -1.62
C ASP A 108 12.52 -9.80 -1.12
N ASN A 109 12.46 -9.99 0.21
CA ASN A 109 11.23 -10.27 0.92
C ASN A 109 11.27 -9.59 2.30
N GLY A 110 10.18 -9.65 3.08
CA GLY A 110 10.13 -8.95 4.35
C GLY A 110 8.82 -9.12 5.10
N PHE A 111 8.57 -8.20 6.04
CA PHE A 111 7.39 -8.25 6.90
C PHE A 111 6.91 -6.84 7.21
N LYS A 112 5.63 -6.56 6.94
CA LYS A 112 4.91 -5.39 7.47
C LYS A 112 4.14 -5.85 8.70
N LEU A 113 4.33 -5.14 9.82
CA LEU A 113 3.66 -5.44 11.09
C LEU A 113 2.54 -4.43 11.31
N PHE A 114 1.34 -4.93 11.53
CA PHE A 114 0.17 -4.12 11.86
C PHE A 114 -0.21 -4.34 13.31
N GLY A 115 -0.65 -3.30 13.97
CA GLY A 115 -0.93 -3.25 15.38
C GLY A 115 -2.26 -2.59 15.72
N LYS A 116 -2.26 -1.84 16.79
CA LYS A 116 -3.44 -1.15 17.30
C LYS A 116 -4.12 -0.30 16.20
N ASN A 117 -5.44 -0.28 16.23
CA ASN A 117 -6.28 0.43 15.26
C ASN A 117 -6.12 -0.08 13.80
N TYR A 118 -5.62 -1.30 13.61
CA TYR A 118 -5.38 -1.91 12.29
C TYR A 118 -4.33 -1.16 11.44
N GLN A 119 -3.52 -0.32 12.06
CA GLN A 119 -2.48 0.47 11.41
C GLN A 119 -1.13 -0.22 11.49
N HIS A 120 -0.15 0.26 10.74
CA HIS A 120 1.23 -0.16 10.95
C HIS A 120 1.63 0.04 12.42
N CYS A 121 2.36 -0.94 12.98
CA CYS A 121 2.95 -0.80 14.30
C CYS A 121 3.71 0.54 14.38
N ASP A 122 3.52 1.28 15.45
CA ASP A 122 4.21 2.54 15.64
C ASP A 122 5.70 2.34 15.96
N TYR A 123 6.43 3.46 16.02
CA TYR A 123 7.87 3.42 16.29
C TYR A 123 8.19 2.75 17.62
N ASP A 124 7.41 2.96 18.67
CA ASP A 124 7.67 2.40 20.00
C ASP A 124 7.41 0.90 20.03
N GLU A 125 6.32 0.43 19.39
CA GLU A 125 6.06 -1.01 19.23
C GLU A 125 7.16 -1.68 18.40
N LEU A 126 7.52 -1.10 17.26
CA LEU A 126 8.60 -1.65 16.41
C LEU A 126 9.93 -1.68 17.14
N LYS A 127 10.26 -0.65 17.91
CA LYS A 127 11.48 -0.61 18.72
C LYS A 127 11.52 -1.75 19.74
N ILE A 128 10.43 -1.99 20.46
CA ILE A 128 10.34 -3.12 21.40
C ILE A 128 10.59 -4.45 20.66
N ILE A 129 9.95 -4.66 19.50
CA ILE A 129 10.10 -5.86 18.71
C ILE A 129 11.54 -6.00 18.19
N TYR A 130 12.13 -4.94 17.66
CA TYR A 130 13.49 -4.95 17.11
C TYR A 130 14.56 -5.18 18.17
N ASP A 131 14.40 -4.59 19.36
CA ASP A 131 15.28 -4.84 20.50
C ASP A 131 15.16 -6.30 20.96
N ALA A 132 13.94 -6.84 21.02
CA ALA A 132 13.69 -8.24 21.37
C ALA A 132 14.24 -9.22 20.33
N LEU A 133 14.15 -8.91 19.02
CA LEU A 133 14.77 -9.71 17.95
C LEU A 133 16.28 -9.84 18.15
N SER A 134 16.94 -8.76 18.57
CA SER A 134 18.38 -8.67 18.81
C SER A 134 18.81 -9.32 20.13
N ASN A 135 17.92 -9.35 21.12
CA ASN A 135 18.20 -9.88 22.46
C ASN A 135 17.94 -11.39 22.51
N ARG A 136 19.01 -12.18 22.77
CA ARG A 136 18.88 -13.65 22.92
C ARG A 136 18.19 -14.08 24.22
N GLU A 137 18.21 -13.24 25.23
CA GLU A 137 17.61 -13.49 26.54
C GLU A 137 16.16 -12.99 26.63
N TYR A 138 15.61 -12.45 25.53
CA TYR A 138 14.21 -12.05 25.49
C TYR A 138 13.31 -13.25 25.80
N LYS A 139 12.43 -13.09 26.81
CA LYS A 139 11.55 -14.14 27.28
C LYS A 139 10.54 -14.51 26.19
N ILE A 140 10.66 -15.75 25.72
CA ILE A 140 9.69 -16.33 24.78
C ILE A 140 8.60 -17.07 25.58
N TYR A 141 7.35 -16.70 25.33
CA TYR A 141 6.21 -17.44 25.85
C TYR A 141 6.05 -18.75 25.10
N THR A 142 5.54 -19.77 25.79
CA THR A 142 5.19 -21.06 25.21
C THR A 142 3.71 -21.31 25.39
N GLY A 143 3.07 -21.90 24.39
CA GLY A 143 1.64 -22.17 24.41
C GLY A 143 1.23 -22.99 23.18
N LYS A 144 -0.07 -23.15 23.01
CA LYS A 144 -0.65 -23.83 21.86
C LYS A 144 -1.79 -22.98 21.32
N GLY A 145 -1.51 -22.22 20.28
CA GLY A 145 -2.51 -21.50 19.48
C GLY A 145 -3.08 -22.39 18.38
N THR A 146 -4.11 -21.91 17.73
CA THR A 146 -4.79 -22.55 16.60
C THR A 146 -4.48 -21.84 15.29
N ILE A 147 -4.65 -22.54 14.16
CA ILE A 147 -4.58 -21.98 12.82
C ILE A 147 -5.95 -22.14 12.17
N LYS A 148 -6.52 -21.03 11.72
CA LYS A 148 -7.74 -20.99 10.91
C LYS A 148 -7.41 -20.45 9.53
N ASN A 149 -7.54 -21.27 8.50
CA ASN A 149 -7.45 -20.79 7.11
C ASN A 149 -8.76 -20.11 6.71
N LEU A 150 -8.65 -18.96 6.06
CA LEU A 150 -9.80 -18.18 5.62
C LEU A 150 -9.54 -17.60 4.24
N GLU A 151 -10.48 -17.81 3.30
CA GLU A 151 -10.52 -17.12 2.01
C GLU A 151 -11.33 -15.82 2.17
N ILE A 152 -10.76 -14.68 1.82
CA ILE A 152 -11.34 -13.34 2.03
C ILE A 152 -11.55 -12.55 0.73
N ASN A 153 -10.96 -13.00 -0.38
CA ASN A 153 -10.92 -12.27 -1.64
C ASN A 153 -12.32 -11.98 -2.23
N ASP A 154 -13.27 -12.91 -2.07
CA ASP A 154 -14.65 -12.70 -2.54
C ASP A 154 -15.35 -11.58 -1.77
N LEU A 155 -15.17 -11.54 -0.46
CA LEU A 155 -15.76 -10.51 0.38
C LEU A 155 -15.14 -9.14 0.07
N TYR A 156 -13.80 -9.06 -0.05
CA TYR A 156 -13.11 -7.84 -0.45
C TYR A 156 -13.61 -7.33 -1.79
N SER A 157 -13.65 -8.18 -2.82
CA SER A 157 -14.16 -7.82 -4.15
C SER A 157 -15.61 -7.30 -4.12
N LYS A 158 -16.47 -7.88 -3.26
CA LYS A 158 -17.83 -7.41 -3.05
C LYS A 158 -17.85 -6.02 -2.40
N ARG A 159 -17.08 -5.79 -1.36
CA ARG A 159 -16.98 -4.48 -0.68
C ARG A 159 -16.45 -3.39 -1.61
N MET A 160 -15.46 -3.71 -2.45
CA MET A 160 -14.99 -2.76 -3.49
C MET A 160 -16.15 -2.32 -4.39
N ARG A 161 -16.98 -3.26 -4.86
CA ARG A 161 -18.13 -2.91 -5.68
C ARG A 161 -19.17 -2.06 -4.95
N GLU A 162 -19.44 -2.36 -3.68
CA GLU A 162 -20.43 -1.65 -2.86
C GLU A 162 -20.00 -0.22 -2.53
N SER A 163 -18.69 0.05 -2.44
CA SER A 163 -18.14 1.37 -2.08
C SER A 163 -18.08 2.37 -3.24
N ILE A 164 -18.27 1.91 -4.50
CA ILE A 164 -18.12 2.73 -5.70
C ILE A 164 -19.49 3.02 -6.33
N SER A 165 -19.77 4.30 -6.53
CA SER A 165 -21.01 4.81 -7.15
C SER A 165 -20.73 5.34 -8.55
N LEU A 166 -21.00 4.53 -9.58
CA LEU A 166 -20.70 4.90 -10.96
C LEU A 166 -21.77 5.81 -11.58
N GLY A 167 -21.33 6.74 -12.42
CA GLY A 167 -22.15 7.45 -13.38
C GLY A 167 -22.45 6.60 -14.64
N ASN A 168 -22.94 7.27 -15.68
CA ASN A 168 -23.44 6.60 -16.90
C ASN A 168 -22.38 6.43 -18.01
N ARG A 169 -21.18 6.97 -17.85
CA ARG A 169 -20.11 6.89 -18.86
C ARG A 169 -19.53 5.48 -18.88
N LYS A 170 -19.54 4.87 -20.05
CA LYS A 170 -18.76 3.66 -20.32
C LYS A 170 -17.30 4.06 -20.49
N MET A 171 -16.40 3.29 -19.92
CA MET A 171 -14.96 3.55 -19.99
C MET A 171 -14.21 2.29 -20.40
N LYS A 172 -13.15 2.50 -21.17
CA LYS A 172 -12.13 1.49 -21.41
C LYS A 172 -10.92 1.78 -20.55
N VAL A 173 -10.42 0.77 -19.85
CA VAL A 173 -9.32 0.91 -18.89
C VAL A 173 -8.27 -0.15 -19.16
N VAL A 174 -7.00 0.24 -19.14
CA VAL A 174 -5.89 -0.73 -19.13
C VAL A 174 -5.43 -0.91 -17.70
N VAL A 175 -5.28 -2.15 -17.26
CA VAL A 175 -4.85 -2.51 -15.90
C VAL A 175 -3.58 -3.34 -15.96
N ASP A 176 -2.54 -2.85 -15.32
CA ASP A 176 -1.22 -3.46 -15.24
C ASP A 176 -0.85 -3.80 -13.78
N PRO A 177 -1.05 -5.03 -13.34
CA PRO A 177 -0.59 -5.48 -12.02
C PRO A 177 0.92 -5.79 -11.97
N GLY A 178 1.70 -5.56 -13.02
CA GLY A 178 3.15 -5.76 -13.05
C GLY A 178 3.62 -7.17 -12.67
N ASN A 179 2.83 -8.21 -12.97
CA ASN A 179 3.02 -9.58 -12.49
C ASN A 179 3.01 -9.71 -10.94
N GLY A 180 2.65 -8.64 -10.23
CA GLY A 180 2.58 -8.58 -8.76
C GLY A 180 1.35 -9.27 -8.19
N THR A 181 1.12 -9.06 -6.91
CA THR A 181 0.04 -9.72 -6.17
C THR A 181 -1.36 -9.26 -6.60
N ALA A 182 -1.51 -8.03 -7.14
CA ALA A 182 -2.78 -7.57 -7.69
C ALA A 182 -3.33 -8.51 -8.78
N SER A 183 -2.47 -9.24 -9.53
CA SER A 183 -2.84 -10.19 -10.58
C SER A 183 -3.86 -11.23 -10.13
N ILE A 184 -3.84 -11.63 -8.85
CA ILE A 184 -4.74 -12.67 -8.33
C ILE A 184 -6.18 -12.18 -8.12
N ILE A 185 -6.40 -10.87 -8.04
CA ILE A 185 -7.67 -10.29 -7.59
C ILE A 185 -8.30 -9.30 -8.57
N VAL A 186 -7.51 -8.58 -9.37
CA VAL A 186 -8.03 -7.50 -10.22
C VAL A 186 -9.12 -7.97 -11.18
N LYS A 187 -8.95 -9.12 -11.84
CA LYS A 187 -9.99 -9.68 -12.73
C LYS A 187 -11.30 -9.94 -11.99
N LYS A 188 -11.23 -10.49 -10.78
CA LYS A 188 -12.43 -10.76 -9.95
C LYS A 188 -13.14 -9.46 -9.57
N ILE A 189 -12.39 -8.41 -9.26
CA ILE A 189 -12.93 -7.09 -8.93
C ILE A 189 -13.58 -6.47 -10.16
N TYR A 190 -12.84 -6.35 -11.27
CA TYR A 190 -13.30 -5.68 -12.49
C TYR A 190 -14.48 -6.38 -13.13
N ASN A 191 -14.63 -7.71 -13.00
CA ASN A 191 -15.83 -8.45 -13.44
C ASN A 191 -17.13 -8.00 -12.73
N ARG A 192 -17.04 -7.22 -11.65
CA ARG A 192 -18.20 -6.65 -10.96
C ARG A 192 -18.58 -5.26 -11.47
N PHE A 193 -17.80 -4.69 -12.41
CA PHE A 193 -17.98 -3.35 -12.93
C PHE A 193 -18.26 -3.38 -14.44
N PRO A 194 -19.04 -2.41 -14.98
CA PRO A 194 -19.38 -2.35 -16.40
C PRO A 194 -18.28 -1.68 -17.24
N PHE A 195 -17.02 -1.90 -16.91
CA PHE A 195 -15.87 -1.36 -17.65
C PHE A 195 -15.46 -2.31 -18.78
N ASP A 196 -14.97 -1.75 -19.89
CA ASP A 196 -14.19 -2.48 -20.90
C ASP A 196 -12.73 -2.49 -20.43
N VAL A 197 -12.21 -3.66 -20.02
CA VAL A 197 -10.91 -3.75 -19.36
C VAL A 197 -9.94 -4.58 -20.18
N VAL A 198 -8.79 -3.99 -20.46
CA VAL A 198 -7.64 -4.66 -21.02
C VAL A 198 -6.65 -4.92 -19.90
N PHE A 199 -6.26 -6.17 -19.71
CA PHE A 199 -5.24 -6.54 -18.71
C PHE A 199 -3.92 -6.83 -19.42
N ILE A 200 -2.83 -6.24 -18.92
CA ILE A 200 -1.46 -6.55 -19.31
C ILE A 200 -0.68 -7.03 -18.08
N ASN A 201 0.36 -7.85 -18.27
CA ASN A 201 1.21 -8.35 -17.16
C ASN A 201 0.42 -8.97 -15.99
N ASP A 202 -0.72 -9.58 -16.25
CA ASP A 202 -1.73 -9.97 -15.29
C ASP A 202 -1.63 -11.44 -14.82
N VAL A 203 -0.53 -12.09 -15.14
CA VAL A 203 -0.16 -13.39 -14.59
C VAL A 203 0.78 -13.19 -13.44
N SER A 204 0.39 -13.64 -12.24
CA SER A 204 1.23 -13.52 -11.04
C SER A 204 2.54 -14.30 -11.21
N ASP A 205 3.67 -13.61 -11.16
CA ASP A 205 5.02 -14.19 -11.28
C ASP A 205 5.99 -13.47 -10.33
N PRO A 206 6.58 -14.19 -9.35
CA PRO A 206 7.44 -13.59 -8.34
C PRO A 206 8.77 -13.04 -8.90
N THR A 207 9.08 -13.31 -10.17
CA THR A 207 10.30 -12.79 -10.82
C THR A 207 10.09 -11.44 -11.51
N PHE A 208 8.81 -10.99 -11.65
CA PHE A 208 8.42 -9.76 -12.34
C PHE A 208 9.04 -9.62 -13.73
N PRO A 209 8.76 -10.55 -14.66
CA PRO A 209 9.54 -10.70 -15.89
C PRO A 209 9.37 -9.57 -16.90
N ASN A 210 8.28 -8.80 -16.84
CA ASN A 210 7.97 -7.76 -17.82
C ASN A 210 8.56 -6.39 -17.43
N HIS A 211 8.37 -5.98 -16.20
CA HIS A 211 8.97 -4.79 -15.61
C HIS A 211 8.92 -4.87 -14.07
N HIS A 212 9.73 -4.06 -13.42
CA HIS A 212 9.69 -3.95 -11.97
C HIS A 212 8.37 -3.29 -11.52
N PRO A 213 7.60 -3.91 -10.59
CA PRO A 213 6.30 -3.39 -10.16
C PRO A 213 6.45 -2.22 -9.16
N ASP A 214 6.93 -1.09 -9.67
CA ASP A 214 7.04 0.19 -8.97
C ASP A 214 6.53 1.31 -9.89
N PRO A 215 5.30 1.78 -9.71
CA PRO A 215 4.68 2.81 -10.55
C PRO A 215 5.28 4.21 -10.34
N ASN A 216 6.12 4.42 -9.32
CA ASN A 216 6.84 5.69 -9.14
C ASN A 216 7.97 5.88 -10.16
N VAL A 217 8.39 4.82 -10.81
CA VAL A 217 9.46 4.86 -11.81
C VAL A 217 8.84 4.91 -13.20
N LYS A 218 8.90 6.06 -13.87
CA LYS A 218 8.29 6.29 -15.20
C LYS A 218 8.67 5.24 -16.23
N ALA A 219 9.91 4.72 -16.19
CA ALA A 219 10.36 3.67 -17.09
C ALA A 219 9.54 2.36 -16.95
N ASN A 220 9.05 2.04 -15.75
CA ASN A 220 8.22 0.87 -15.52
C ASN A 220 6.80 1.04 -16.08
N MET A 221 6.36 2.27 -16.29
CA MET A 221 5.02 2.60 -16.82
C MET A 221 4.93 2.51 -18.34
N LYS A 222 6.05 2.32 -19.04
CA LYS A 222 6.10 2.40 -20.51
C LYS A 222 5.11 1.44 -21.19
N GLN A 223 5.05 0.18 -20.79
CA GLN A 223 4.13 -0.80 -21.38
C GLN A 223 2.67 -0.39 -21.19
N LEU A 224 2.34 0.18 -20.03
CA LEU A 224 1.01 0.70 -19.76
C LEU A 224 0.69 1.92 -20.64
N CYS A 225 1.63 2.86 -20.81
CA CYS A 225 1.47 4.02 -21.70
C CYS A 225 1.19 3.58 -23.14
N ASP A 226 2.00 2.66 -23.65
CA ASP A 226 1.85 2.11 -25.01
C ASP A 226 0.48 1.41 -25.17
N ALA A 227 0.06 0.61 -24.20
CA ALA A 227 -1.21 -0.12 -24.23
C ALA A 227 -2.44 0.84 -24.14
N VAL A 228 -2.36 1.92 -23.36
CA VAL A 228 -3.43 2.94 -23.32
C VAL A 228 -3.64 3.55 -24.70
N ILE A 229 -2.58 3.88 -25.42
CA ILE A 229 -2.63 4.44 -26.78
C ILE A 229 -3.18 3.39 -27.75
N GLU A 230 -2.59 2.18 -27.75
CA GLU A 230 -2.97 1.08 -28.66
C GLU A 230 -4.46 0.74 -28.58
N HIS A 231 -4.99 0.67 -27.36
CA HIS A 231 -6.38 0.32 -27.11
C HIS A 231 -7.32 1.52 -27.06
N SER A 232 -6.81 2.76 -27.27
CA SER A 232 -7.59 4.00 -27.14
C SER A 232 -8.36 4.03 -25.80
N ALA A 233 -7.66 3.71 -24.70
CA ALA A 233 -8.27 3.64 -23.38
C ALA A 233 -8.42 5.02 -22.74
N ASP A 234 -9.41 5.16 -21.85
CA ASP A 234 -9.67 6.39 -21.11
C ASP A 234 -8.67 6.59 -19.96
N LEU A 235 -8.08 5.49 -19.46
CA LEU A 235 -7.24 5.47 -18.26
C LEU A 235 -6.38 4.22 -18.24
N GLY A 236 -5.12 4.37 -17.83
CA GLY A 236 -4.23 3.29 -17.45
C GLY A 236 -3.98 3.27 -15.94
N LEU A 237 -3.93 2.07 -15.35
CA LEU A 237 -3.69 1.85 -13.92
C LEU A 237 -2.57 0.82 -13.75
N ALA A 238 -1.54 1.15 -12.97
CA ALA A 238 -0.47 0.23 -12.58
C ALA A 238 -0.42 0.06 -11.07
N TYR A 239 -0.16 -1.15 -10.60
CA TYR A 239 -0.05 -1.45 -9.17
C TYR A 239 1.40 -1.85 -8.82
N ASP A 240 1.82 -1.54 -7.59
CA ASP A 240 3.08 -2.06 -7.09
C ASP A 240 2.97 -3.52 -6.62
N GLY A 241 4.06 -4.10 -6.15
CA GLY A 241 4.17 -5.53 -5.91
C GLY A 241 3.12 -6.11 -4.96
N ASP A 242 2.71 -5.38 -3.93
CA ASP A 242 1.68 -5.76 -2.95
C ASP A 242 0.40 -4.92 -3.02
N ALA A 243 0.31 -4.05 -4.05
CA ALA A 243 -0.87 -3.28 -4.45
C ALA A 243 -1.38 -2.25 -3.44
N ASP A 244 -0.53 -1.72 -2.58
CA ASP A 244 -0.87 -0.58 -1.73
C ASP A 244 -0.76 0.76 -2.47
N ARG A 245 -0.13 0.78 -3.68
CA ARG A 245 0.03 1.95 -4.55
C ARG A 245 -0.61 1.76 -5.91
N CYS A 246 -1.04 2.89 -6.50
CA CYS A 246 -1.54 2.95 -7.86
C CYS A 246 -0.88 4.08 -8.64
N GLY A 247 -0.30 3.76 -9.78
CA GLY A 247 0.15 4.72 -10.78
C GLY A 247 -0.89 4.91 -11.89
N PHE A 248 -0.85 6.06 -12.56
CA PHE A 248 -1.89 6.48 -13.48
C PHE A 248 -1.31 6.94 -14.81
N VAL A 249 -2.04 6.61 -15.88
CA VAL A 249 -1.74 7.06 -17.26
C VAL A 249 -3.01 7.66 -17.84
N ASP A 250 -2.91 8.86 -18.42
CA ASP A 250 -4.05 9.51 -19.07
C ASP A 250 -4.36 8.92 -20.45
N ASN A 251 -5.45 9.36 -21.05
CA ASN A 251 -5.89 8.90 -22.37
C ASN A 251 -4.94 9.23 -23.55
N ASN A 252 -3.89 10.03 -23.32
CA ASN A 252 -2.83 10.31 -24.28
C ASN A 252 -1.57 9.45 -24.04
N GLY A 253 -1.60 8.54 -23.06
CA GLY A 253 -0.45 7.73 -22.70
C GLY A 253 0.58 8.45 -21.83
N GLU A 254 0.21 9.56 -21.21
CA GLU A 254 1.11 10.32 -20.33
C GLU A 254 0.94 9.89 -18.87
N VAL A 255 2.06 9.68 -18.18
CA VAL A 255 2.06 9.33 -16.75
C VAL A 255 1.64 10.54 -15.93
N ILE A 256 0.72 10.35 -15.00
CA ILE A 256 0.21 11.39 -14.10
C ILE A 256 0.83 11.19 -12.72
N ASP A 257 1.45 12.22 -12.17
CA ASP A 257 1.93 12.20 -10.79
C ASP A 257 0.75 12.13 -9.79
N ALA A 258 0.93 11.42 -8.69
CA ALA A 258 -0.14 11.14 -7.72
C ALA A 258 -0.77 12.41 -7.15
N ASP A 259 0.03 13.41 -6.85
CA ASP A 259 -0.44 14.68 -6.28
C ASP A 259 -1.25 15.50 -7.29
N ILE A 260 -0.96 15.42 -8.58
CA ILE A 260 -1.76 16.02 -9.65
C ILE A 260 -3.13 15.32 -9.75
N LEU A 261 -3.16 13.99 -9.61
CA LEU A 261 -4.42 13.26 -9.53
C LEU A 261 -5.21 13.64 -8.27
N MET A 262 -4.54 13.74 -7.12
CA MET A 262 -5.16 14.20 -5.87
C MET A 262 -5.80 15.59 -6.03
N ALA A 263 -5.16 16.52 -6.77
CA ALA A 263 -5.71 17.83 -7.05
C ALA A 263 -7.07 17.75 -7.78
N LEU A 264 -7.20 16.85 -8.77
CA LEU A 264 -8.49 16.62 -9.45
C LEU A 264 -9.55 16.07 -8.50
N MET A 265 -9.17 15.23 -7.54
CA MET A 265 -10.10 14.56 -6.62
C MET A 265 -10.57 15.48 -5.48
N CYS A 266 -9.74 16.44 -5.07
CA CYS A 266 -10.02 17.36 -3.95
C CYS A 266 -11.40 18.00 -4.05
N LYS A 267 -11.75 18.51 -5.23
CA LYS A 267 -13.02 19.23 -5.43
C LYS A 267 -14.24 18.38 -5.10
N ASN A 268 -14.23 17.12 -5.48
CA ASN A 268 -15.37 16.22 -5.26
C ASN A 268 -15.43 15.77 -3.80
N ILE A 269 -14.29 15.43 -3.21
CA ILE A 269 -14.20 14.94 -1.84
C ILE A 269 -14.53 16.05 -0.85
N LEU A 270 -13.90 17.22 -1.00
CA LEU A 270 -14.08 18.34 -0.08
C LEU A 270 -15.47 18.99 -0.19
N LYS A 271 -16.20 18.78 -1.31
CA LYS A 271 -17.56 19.31 -1.45
C LYS A 271 -18.51 18.74 -0.39
N THR A 272 -18.37 17.47 -0.07
CA THR A 272 -19.27 16.74 0.85
C THR A 272 -18.67 16.51 2.24
N SER A 273 -17.37 16.77 2.41
CA SER A 273 -16.69 16.59 3.68
C SER A 273 -16.96 17.77 4.63
N GLU A 274 -17.24 17.47 5.91
CA GLU A 274 -17.28 18.47 6.98
C GLU A 274 -15.87 18.94 7.34
N ASN A 275 -14.92 18.01 7.50
CA ASN A 275 -13.51 18.34 7.66
C ASN A 275 -12.89 18.61 6.28
N LYS A 276 -12.43 19.83 6.07
CA LYS A 276 -11.80 20.29 4.82
C LYS A 276 -10.28 20.13 4.81
N THR A 277 -9.73 19.47 5.80
CA THR A 277 -8.28 19.23 5.86
C THR A 277 -7.88 18.12 4.89
N VAL A 278 -6.80 18.36 4.14
CA VAL A 278 -6.16 17.38 3.24
C VAL A 278 -4.73 17.18 3.71
N LEU A 279 -4.35 15.94 3.98
CA LEU A 279 -2.97 15.60 4.28
C LEU A 279 -2.18 15.46 2.99
N ILE A 280 -1.03 16.13 2.90
CA ILE A 280 -0.10 16.03 1.79
C ILE A 280 1.33 15.90 2.30
N ASP A 281 2.21 15.23 1.56
CA ASP A 281 3.62 15.22 1.91
C ASP A 281 4.38 16.44 1.37
N VAL A 282 5.60 16.65 1.90
CA VAL A 282 6.45 17.81 1.54
C VAL A 282 6.86 17.83 0.07
N LYS A 283 6.77 16.72 -0.65
CA LYS A 283 7.15 16.59 -2.07
C LYS A 283 6.02 16.95 -3.03
N CYS A 284 4.79 17.09 -2.53
CA CYS A 284 3.63 17.45 -3.35
C CYS A 284 3.76 18.86 -3.95
N SER A 285 3.29 18.99 -5.20
CA SER A 285 3.36 20.21 -6.00
C SER A 285 2.48 21.35 -5.46
N ASN A 286 2.77 22.56 -5.93
CA ASN A 286 1.90 23.70 -5.69
C ASN A 286 0.53 23.56 -6.39
N THR A 287 0.42 22.78 -7.46
CA THR A 287 -0.87 22.46 -8.10
C THR A 287 -1.87 21.89 -7.10
N LEU A 288 -1.45 20.89 -6.33
CA LEU A 288 -2.31 20.31 -5.29
C LEU A 288 -2.66 21.33 -4.21
N ARG A 289 -1.70 22.13 -3.76
CA ARG A 289 -1.92 23.18 -2.76
C ARG A 289 -2.95 24.20 -3.22
N ASP A 290 -2.84 24.67 -4.47
CA ASP A 290 -3.79 25.61 -5.05
C ASP A 290 -5.21 25.04 -5.07
N GLU A 291 -5.39 23.79 -5.52
CA GLU A 291 -6.70 23.16 -5.58
C GLU A 291 -7.33 22.94 -4.20
N ILE A 292 -6.53 22.56 -3.19
CA ILE A 292 -7.00 22.49 -1.81
C ILE A 292 -7.52 23.84 -1.33
N LEU A 293 -6.73 24.90 -1.54
CA LEU A 293 -7.10 26.25 -1.12
C LEU A 293 -8.31 26.80 -1.92
N ALA A 294 -8.39 26.53 -3.24
CA ALA A 294 -9.56 26.87 -4.06
C ALA A 294 -10.85 26.19 -3.57
N CYS A 295 -10.74 25.02 -2.99
CA CYS A 295 -11.85 24.31 -2.33
C CYS A 295 -12.12 24.79 -0.89
N LYS A 296 -11.46 25.84 -0.42
CA LYS A 296 -11.47 26.33 0.98
C LYS A 296 -11.00 25.25 1.95
N GLY A 297 -10.08 24.40 1.50
CA GLY A 297 -9.47 23.34 2.31
C GLY A 297 -8.31 23.87 3.16
N ILE A 298 -7.91 23.03 4.10
CA ILE A 298 -6.77 23.27 5.00
C ILE A 298 -5.70 22.23 4.64
N ILE A 299 -4.46 22.68 4.51
CA ILE A 299 -3.32 21.80 4.22
C ILE A 299 -2.74 21.30 5.53
N TYR A 300 -2.69 19.98 5.70
CA TYR A 300 -1.89 19.31 6.73
C TYR A 300 -0.63 18.77 6.06
N LEU A 301 0.51 19.41 6.34
CA LEU A 301 1.79 19.03 5.73
C LEU A 301 2.48 17.96 6.57
N ASP A 302 2.85 16.84 5.95
CA ASP A 302 3.48 15.71 6.62
C ASP A 302 4.74 15.22 5.90
N THR A 303 5.41 14.25 6.50
CA THR A 303 6.55 13.53 5.92
C THR A 303 6.08 12.46 4.93
N PRO A 304 6.94 12.00 4.00
CA PRO A 304 6.57 10.98 3.01
C PRO A 304 6.59 9.55 3.60
N SER A 305 6.03 9.35 4.79
CA SER A 305 5.88 8.04 5.47
C SER A 305 4.41 7.63 5.47
N SER A 306 4.04 6.64 4.65
CA SER A 306 2.64 6.18 4.54
C SER A 306 2.08 5.72 5.89
N ALA A 307 2.88 5.01 6.69
CA ALA A 307 2.48 4.57 8.02
C ALA A 307 2.18 5.74 9.00
N LYS A 308 2.95 6.84 8.89
CA LYS A 308 2.69 8.05 9.68
C LYS A 308 1.46 8.79 9.15
N GLN A 309 1.36 8.93 7.83
CA GLN A 309 0.23 9.60 7.18
C GLN A 309 -1.10 8.94 7.53
N GLU A 310 -1.19 7.60 7.47
CA GLU A 310 -2.39 6.85 7.87
C GLU A 310 -2.80 7.19 9.32
N ARG A 311 -1.84 7.23 10.24
CA ARG A 311 -2.04 7.55 11.66
C ARG A 311 -2.52 8.97 11.86
N ASP A 312 -1.82 9.95 11.28
CA ASP A 312 -2.13 11.36 11.40
C ASP A 312 -3.52 11.70 10.81
N MET A 313 -3.90 11.03 9.71
CA MET A 313 -5.25 11.16 9.14
C MET A 313 -6.34 10.68 10.09
N GLU A 314 -6.12 9.58 10.80
CA GLU A 314 -7.08 9.07 11.78
C GLU A 314 -7.18 9.98 13.00
N GLU A 315 -6.04 10.34 13.60
CA GLU A 315 -5.98 11.19 14.79
C GLU A 315 -6.59 12.57 14.57
N ASN A 316 -6.44 13.14 13.36
CA ASN A 316 -6.95 14.46 13.01
C ASN A 316 -8.27 14.41 12.22
N ASN A 317 -8.90 13.23 12.11
CA ASN A 317 -10.14 13.01 11.36
C ASN A 317 -10.10 13.56 9.92
N ILE A 318 -8.96 13.39 9.25
CA ILE A 318 -8.76 13.82 7.87
C ILE A 318 -9.32 12.74 6.93
N VAL A 319 -10.14 13.16 5.97
CA VAL A 319 -10.89 12.22 5.09
C VAL A 319 -10.17 11.89 3.78
N PHE A 320 -9.18 12.71 3.39
CA PHE A 320 -8.43 12.55 2.16
C PHE A 320 -6.99 13.00 2.34
N GLY A 321 -6.07 12.25 1.80
CA GLY A 321 -4.66 12.58 1.85
C GLY A 321 -3.81 11.62 1.02
N GLY A 322 -2.50 11.88 1.03
CA GLY A 322 -1.53 11.06 0.33
C GLY A 322 -0.26 11.83 0.01
N GLY A 323 0.56 11.25 -0.86
CA GLY A 323 1.84 11.82 -1.20
C GLY A 323 2.31 11.49 -2.61
N TYR A 324 3.43 12.08 -2.96
CA TYR A 324 4.10 11.91 -4.25
C TYR A 324 4.45 10.43 -4.56
N SER A 325 4.54 9.59 -3.53
CA SER A 325 4.92 8.17 -3.65
C SER A 325 3.76 7.23 -4.04
N ASN A 326 2.65 7.75 -4.56
CA ASN A 326 1.45 7.00 -4.98
C ASN A 326 0.69 6.29 -3.86
N HIS A 327 0.96 6.58 -2.58
CA HIS A 327 0.07 6.25 -1.48
C HIS A 327 -1.02 7.31 -1.40
N ILE A 328 -2.28 6.92 -1.61
CA ILE A 328 -3.43 7.83 -1.54
C ILE A 328 -4.49 7.20 -0.62
N PHE A 329 -4.96 7.97 0.33
CA PHE A 329 -5.85 7.53 1.40
C PHE A 329 -7.22 8.20 1.28
N PHE A 330 -8.27 7.40 1.46
CA PHE A 330 -9.66 7.86 1.50
C PHE A 330 -10.32 7.41 2.79
N ARG A 331 -10.99 8.33 3.49
CA ARG A 331 -11.78 8.03 4.69
C ARG A 331 -13.24 8.47 4.55
N ASP A 332 -13.65 8.91 3.36
CA ASP A 332 -15.04 9.27 3.07
C ASP A 332 -15.95 8.05 2.84
N LYS A 333 -15.45 7.02 2.16
CA LYS A 333 -16.17 5.77 1.83
C LYS A 333 -15.31 4.53 2.05
N HIS A 334 -14.14 4.68 2.63
CA HIS A 334 -13.16 3.63 2.87
C HIS A 334 -12.59 3.79 4.29
N PRO A 335 -12.14 2.72 4.94
CA PRO A 335 -11.62 2.79 6.31
C PRO A 335 -10.34 3.62 6.51
N GLY A 336 -9.62 3.98 5.43
CA GLY A 336 -8.51 4.92 5.48
C GLY A 336 -7.11 4.31 5.36
N TYR A 337 -6.98 3.02 5.14
CA TYR A 337 -5.67 2.42 4.80
C TYR A 337 -5.36 2.63 3.32
N ASP A 338 -4.07 2.54 2.94
CA ASP A 338 -3.63 2.62 1.56
C ASP A 338 -4.07 1.39 0.77
N ASP A 339 -4.79 1.63 -0.33
CA ASP A 339 -5.36 0.60 -1.18
C ASP A 339 -5.31 1.06 -2.64
N GLY A 340 -4.26 0.64 -3.36
CA GLY A 340 -4.05 1.05 -4.75
C GLY A 340 -5.20 0.66 -5.67
N ILE A 341 -5.85 -0.49 -5.42
CA ILE A 341 -6.99 -0.95 -6.22
C ILE A 341 -8.20 -0.04 -5.98
N TYR A 342 -8.46 0.29 -4.73
CA TYR A 342 -9.53 1.22 -4.38
C TYR A 342 -9.29 2.62 -4.98
N VAL A 343 -8.06 3.12 -4.92
CA VAL A 343 -7.70 4.41 -5.54
C VAL A 343 -8.01 4.41 -7.04
N GLY A 344 -7.61 3.35 -7.76
CA GLY A 344 -7.93 3.19 -9.18
C GLY A 344 -9.43 3.23 -9.45
N LEU A 345 -10.22 2.54 -8.65
CA LEU A 345 -11.70 2.54 -8.76
C LEU A 345 -12.32 3.91 -8.46
N ARG A 346 -11.75 4.69 -7.51
CA ARG A 346 -12.20 6.05 -7.18
C ARG A 346 -11.94 7.04 -8.34
N VAL A 347 -10.85 6.87 -9.07
CA VAL A 347 -10.58 7.66 -10.29
C VAL A 347 -11.58 7.31 -11.38
N GLN A 348 -11.92 6.04 -11.54
CA GLN A 348 -12.96 5.59 -12.48
C GLN A 348 -14.35 6.10 -12.06
N GLU A 349 -14.66 6.12 -10.75
CA GLU A 349 -15.87 6.75 -10.23
C GLU A 349 -15.94 8.23 -10.66
N LEU A 350 -14.87 8.99 -10.44
CA LEU A 350 -14.76 10.40 -10.84
C LEU A 350 -15.04 10.57 -12.34
N LEU A 351 -14.33 9.82 -13.19
CA LEU A 351 -14.45 9.91 -14.64
C LEU A 351 -15.84 9.48 -15.14
N SER A 352 -16.51 8.54 -14.48
CA SER A 352 -17.83 8.05 -14.87
C SER A 352 -18.93 9.10 -14.78
N HIS A 353 -18.72 10.14 -13.97
CA HIS A 353 -19.67 11.24 -13.76
C HIS A 353 -19.42 12.46 -14.68
N THR A 354 -18.44 12.42 -15.57
CA THR A 354 -18.12 13.52 -16.48
C THR A 354 -18.01 13.05 -17.93
N LYS A 355 -18.24 13.98 -18.88
CA LYS A 355 -17.97 13.77 -20.30
C LYS A 355 -16.52 14.11 -20.69
N LEU A 356 -15.80 14.80 -19.82
CA LEU A 356 -14.40 15.17 -20.07
C LEU A 356 -13.53 13.91 -19.95
N ASN A 357 -12.52 13.81 -20.80
CA ASN A 357 -11.45 12.84 -20.61
C ASN A 357 -10.46 13.36 -19.54
N LEU A 358 -9.57 12.48 -19.11
CA LEU A 358 -8.65 12.78 -18.02
C LEU A 358 -7.68 13.92 -18.40
N THR A 359 -7.11 13.89 -19.60
CA THR A 359 -6.24 14.95 -20.12
C THR A 359 -6.92 16.32 -20.10
N ASP A 360 -8.21 16.41 -20.53
CA ASP A 360 -8.94 17.68 -20.53
C ASP A 360 -9.29 18.19 -19.13
N MET A 361 -9.39 17.30 -18.16
CA MET A 361 -9.51 17.69 -16.76
C MET A 361 -8.19 18.23 -16.22
N LEU A 362 -7.07 17.57 -16.52
CA LEU A 362 -5.72 17.98 -16.11
C LEU A 362 -5.34 19.36 -16.65
N LYS A 363 -5.69 19.68 -17.91
CA LYS A 363 -5.44 21.01 -18.52
C LYS A 363 -6.09 22.17 -17.79
N LYS A 364 -7.04 21.92 -16.88
CA LYS A 364 -7.70 22.98 -16.10
C LYS A 364 -6.97 23.30 -14.80
N LEU A 365 -5.98 22.51 -14.42
CA LEU A 365 -5.16 22.73 -13.25
C LEU A 365 -4.03 23.72 -13.56
N ASN A 366 -3.61 24.46 -12.55
CA ASN A 366 -2.39 25.27 -12.66
C ASN A 366 -1.18 24.35 -12.86
N THR A 367 -0.28 24.74 -13.75
CA THR A 367 0.94 23.99 -14.03
C THR A 367 2.14 24.70 -13.44
N TYR A 368 2.99 23.97 -12.73
CA TYR A 368 4.23 24.46 -12.14
C TYR A 368 5.42 23.67 -12.69
N TYR A 369 6.55 24.36 -12.84
CA TYR A 369 7.81 23.68 -13.14
C TYR A 369 8.30 22.95 -11.90
N HIS A 370 8.74 21.73 -12.09
CA HIS A 370 9.34 20.90 -11.04
C HIS A 370 10.55 20.15 -11.59
N THR A 371 11.41 19.69 -10.70
CA THR A 371 12.49 18.75 -11.02
C THR A 371 12.07 17.34 -10.60
N ASP A 372 12.57 16.34 -11.29
CA ASP A 372 12.48 14.98 -10.80
C ASP A 372 13.20 14.86 -9.44
N GLU A 373 12.88 13.80 -8.66
CA GLU A 373 13.52 13.54 -7.38
C GLU A 373 15.02 13.30 -7.58
N ILE A 374 15.85 14.13 -6.95
CA ILE A 374 17.32 14.02 -6.99
C ILE A 374 17.78 13.19 -5.79
N LYS A 375 18.25 11.97 -6.02
CA LYS A 375 18.77 11.07 -4.98
C LYS A 375 20.27 11.29 -4.77
N VAL A 376 20.65 11.83 -3.61
CA VAL A 376 22.05 12.01 -3.22
C VAL A 376 22.50 10.82 -2.37
N LYS A 377 23.52 10.10 -2.85
CA LYS A 377 24.10 8.98 -2.09
C LYS A 377 24.85 9.51 -0.87
N THR A 378 24.48 9.03 0.32
CA THR A 378 25.16 9.34 1.58
C THR A 378 25.07 8.14 2.53
N THR A 379 25.76 8.21 3.68
CA THR A 379 25.67 7.19 4.73
C THR A 379 24.54 7.53 5.72
N ASP A 380 24.04 6.51 6.42
CA ASP A 380 23.00 6.70 7.44
C ASP A 380 23.44 7.64 8.57
N GLU A 381 24.75 7.72 8.85
CA GLU A 381 25.32 8.61 9.87
C GLU A 381 25.35 10.07 9.45
N LEU A 382 25.44 10.34 8.13
CA LEU A 382 25.59 11.68 7.58
C LEU A 382 24.29 12.29 7.10
N LYS A 383 23.29 11.47 6.73
CA LYS A 383 22.06 11.93 6.07
C LYS A 383 21.32 13.03 6.88
N PHE A 384 21.20 12.85 8.18
CA PHE A 384 20.53 13.84 9.03
C PHE A 384 21.37 15.11 9.22
N LYS A 385 22.70 14.95 9.39
CA LYS A 385 23.62 16.12 9.50
C LYS A 385 23.64 16.97 8.23
N ILE A 386 23.49 16.34 7.05
CA ILE A 386 23.39 17.06 5.78
C ILE A 386 22.09 17.84 5.73
N VAL A 387 20.96 17.23 6.11
CA VAL A 387 19.65 17.90 6.13
C VAL A 387 19.63 19.07 7.13
N ASP A 388 20.24 18.89 8.31
CA ASP A 388 20.33 19.94 9.33
C ASP A 388 21.22 21.13 8.91
N ALA A 389 22.10 20.91 7.94
CA ALA A 389 23.03 21.93 7.44
C ALA A 389 22.50 22.75 6.25
N ILE A 390 21.41 22.33 5.63
CA ILE A 390 20.74 23.00 4.51
C ILE A 390 19.61 23.90 5.02
#